data_0ce1f3a8f2bb81ddde1b2515e42dda97
#
_entry.id   0ce1f3a8f2bb81ddde1b2515e42dda97
#
_cell.length_a   1.000
_cell.length_b   1.000
_cell.length_c   1.000
_cell.angle_alpha   90.00
_cell.angle_beta   90.00
_cell.angle_gamma   90.00
#
_symmetry.space_group_name_H-M   'P 1'
#
loop_
_entity.id
_entity.type
_entity.pdbx_description
1 polymer ?
#
loop_
_entity_poly.entity_id
_entity_poly.type
_entity_poly.pdbx_seq_one_letter_code
_entity_poly.pdbx_strand_id
1 'polypeptide(L)'
;MNNDNMEVEIYYGMSGAMKSATIDSKLSKYDLPVMRSKIKSWKKYQTTIFDGLTEYNDLNYGILHLVGLESFLSGLCINGQGSAIIERGISDSIFYHTLRVLFPGSAGDFEVIESAIQEELNLLRGCKVRKILLVQEDTDFIRDVVLKDQYRAGCFKDVNDYLEKQRKYVRFTEEYNKIDSVVKIENAKDYIEKVLGQKFMEHVD
;
A
#
# COMPACT_ATOMS: atom_id res chain seq x y z
N MET A 1 -8.05 20.32 -11.69
CA MET A 1 -9.10 19.28 -11.58
C MET A 1 -9.83 19.51 -10.28
N ASN A 2 -11.16 19.49 -10.29
CA ASN A 2 -11.92 19.69 -9.06
C ASN A 2 -12.25 18.30 -8.48
N ASN A 3 -11.44 17.84 -7.53
CA ASN A 3 -11.65 16.57 -6.83
C ASN A 3 -12.60 16.72 -5.63
N ASP A 4 -13.28 17.86 -5.53
CA ASP A 4 -14.12 18.20 -4.39
C ASP A 4 -15.22 17.13 -4.21
N ASN A 5 -15.23 16.50 -3.05
CA ASN A 5 -16.12 15.44 -2.61
C ASN A 5 -15.80 14.00 -3.07
N MET A 6 -14.69 13.72 -3.73
CA MET A 6 -14.28 12.34 -3.98
C MET A 6 -13.85 11.67 -2.65
N GLU A 7 -14.39 10.51 -2.36
CA GLU A 7 -14.01 9.70 -1.19
C GLU A 7 -12.97 8.66 -1.57
N VAL A 8 -11.81 8.67 -0.90
CA VAL A 8 -10.69 7.78 -1.21
C VAL A 8 -10.24 7.02 0.04
N GLU A 9 -10.29 5.70 -0.01
CA GLU A 9 -9.65 4.86 1.00
C GLU A 9 -8.26 4.41 0.52
N ILE A 10 -7.23 4.62 1.35
CA ILE A 10 -5.86 4.18 1.08
C ILE A 10 -5.48 3.12 2.10
N TYR A 11 -5.13 1.92 1.62
CA TYR A 11 -4.74 0.81 2.47
C TYR A 11 -3.23 0.66 2.54
N TYR A 12 -2.68 0.87 3.72
CA TYR A 12 -1.29 0.60 4.06
C TYR A 12 -1.16 -0.76 4.75
N GLY A 13 0.02 -1.32 4.74
CA GLY A 13 0.33 -2.56 5.43
C GLY A 13 1.46 -3.32 4.75
N MET A 14 2.30 -3.99 5.52
CA MET A 14 3.41 -4.77 4.99
C MET A 14 2.91 -5.91 4.07
N SER A 15 3.79 -6.51 3.30
CA SER A 15 3.44 -7.70 2.50
C SER A 15 2.91 -8.81 3.41
N GLY A 16 1.73 -9.34 3.10
CA GLY A 16 1.04 -10.31 3.96
C GLY A 16 0.03 -9.72 4.93
N ALA A 17 -0.08 -8.39 5.08
CA ALA A 17 -1.07 -7.74 5.94
C ALA A 17 -2.49 -7.69 5.34
N MET A 18 -2.84 -8.64 4.48
CA MET A 18 -4.20 -8.84 3.94
C MET A 18 -4.83 -7.69 3.16
N LYS A 19 -4.06 -6.68 2.69
CA LYS A 19 -4.60 -5.54 1.93
C LYS A 19 -5.46 -5.97 0.74
N SER A 20 -4.92 -6.82 -0.13
CA SER A 20 -5.65 -7.25 -1.33
C SER A 20 -6.93 -8.02 -0.97
N ALA A 21 -6.90 -8.88 0.06
CA ALA A 21 -8.08 -9.60 0.52
C ALA A 21 -9.14 -8.64 1.09
N THR A 22 -8.74 -7.62 1.84
CA THR A 22 -9.62 -6.56 2.35
C THR A 22 -10.30 -5.81 1.20
N ILE A 23 -9.51 -5.39 0.21
CA ILE A 23 -10.01 -4.68 -0.96
C ILE A 23 -10.96 -5.57 -1.77
N ASP A 24 -10.59 -6.83 -2.04
CA ASP A 24 -11.44 -7.78 -2.77
C ASP A 24 -12.79 -8.02 -2.05
N SER A 25 -12.76 -8.10 -0.71
CA SER A 25 -13.97 -8.22 0.10
C SER A 25 -14.89 -7.00 -0.04
N LYS A 26 -14.32 -5.79 -0.10
CA LYS A 26 -15.11 -4.58 -0.36
C LYS A 26 -15.66 -4.54 -1.79
N LEU A 27 -14.85 -4.92 -2.78
CA LEU A 27 -15.26 -4.97 -4.18
C LEU A 27 -16.38 -5.99 -4.45
N SER A 28 -16.48 -7.04 -3.65
CA SER A 28 -17.61 -7.98 -3.76
C SER A 28 -18.97 -7.35 -3.49
N LYS A 29 -19.00 -6.17 -2.85
CA LYS A 29 -20.21 -5.43 -2.48
C LYS A 29 -20.38 -4.12 -3.25
N TYR A 30 -19.29 -3.50 -3.62
CA TYR A 30 -19.27 -2.15 -4.20
C TYR A 30 -18.47 -2.18 -5.51
N ASP A 31 -19.07 -1.65 -6.56
CA ASP A 31 -18.37 -1.42 -7.84
C ASP A 31 -17.51 -0.17 -7.72
N LEU A 32 -16.35 -0.31 -7.10
CA LEU A 32 -15.42 0.79 -6.85
C LEU A 32 -14.18 0.69 -7.73
N PRO A 33 -13.77 1.78 -8.36
CA PRO A 33 -12.46 1.84 -9.01
C PRO A 33 -11.33 1.60 -8.01
N VAL A 34 -10.34 0.81 -8.41
CA VAL A 34 -9.21 0.47 -7.56
C VAL A 34 -7.88 0.72 -8.26
N MET A 35 -7.04 1.54 -7.66
CA MET A 35 -5.63 1.61 -8.02
C MET A 35 -4.85 0.55 -7.23
N ARG A 36 -4.42 -0.51 -7.93
CA ARG A 36 -3.59 -1.57 -7.32
C ARG A 36 -2.11 -1.33 -7.57
N SER A 37 -1.32 -1.64 -6.55
CA SER A 37 0.13 -1.66 -6.72
C SER A 37 0.55 -2.68 -7.78
N LYS A 38 1.15 -2.21 -8.87
CA LYS A 38 1.56 -3.02 -10.03
C LYS A 38 2.95 -3.65 -9.88
N ILE A 39 3.53 -3.72 -8.69
CA ILE A 39 4.88 -4.26 -8.48
C ILE A 39 5.06 -5.64 -9.13
N LYS A 40 4.03 -6.50 -9.12
CA LYS A 40 4.09 -7.84 -9.77
C LYS A 40 4.08 -7.77 -11.29
N SER A 41 3.34 -6.84 -11.89
CA SER A 41 3.31 -6.67 -13.35
C SER A 41 4.56 -5.97 -13.87
N TRP A 42 5.15 -5.08 -13.10
CA TRP A 42 6.40 -4.39 -13.46
C TRP A 42 7.58 -5.34 -13.61
N LYS A 43 7.70 -6.37 -12.76
CA LYS A 43 8.74 -7.40 -12.93
C LYS A 43 8.66 -8.07 -14.32
N LYS A 44 7.46 -8.21 -14.89
CA LYS A 44 7.26 -8.78 -16.23
C LYS A 44 7.63 -7.80 -17.33
N TYR A 45 7.39 -6.51 -17.16
CA TYR A 45 7.74 -5.48 -18.15
C TYR A 45 9.21 -5.04 -18.06
N GLN A 46 9.83 -5.16 -16.88
CA GLN A 46 11.22 -4.78 -16.63
C GLN A 46 12.20 -5.57 -17.52
N THR A 47 11.94 -6.85 -17.74
CA THR A 47 12.77 -7.69 -18.61
C THR A 47 12.61 -7.38 -20.09
N THR A 48 11.55 -6.67 -20.49
CA THR A 48 11.23 -6.46 -21.92
C THR A 48 11.50 -5.02 -22.40
N ILE A 49 11.41 -4.03 -21.51
CA ILE A 49 11.46 -2.61 -21.90
C ILE A 49 12.68 -1.88 -21.30
N PHE A 50 13.24 -2.39 -20.22
CA PHE A 50 14.26 -1.70 -19.41
C PHE A 50 15.56 -2.50 -19.21
N ASP A 51 15.92 -3.37 -20.15
CA ASP A 51 17.19 -4.13 -20.11
C ASP A 51 18.46 -3.23 -20.01
N GLY A 52 18.30 -1.91 -20.11
CA GLY A 52 19.37 -0.94 -19.93
C GLY A 52 19.33 -0.18 -18.60
N LEU A 53 18.28 -0.31 -17.78
CA LEU A 53 18.16 0.31 -16.47
C LEU A 53 18.49 -0.73 -15.39
N THR A 54 19.75 -1.04 -15.25
CA THR A 54 20.28 -2.11 -14.38
C THR A 54 20.16 -1.85 -12.88
N GLU A 55 19.69 -0.68 -12.46
CA GLU A 55 19.48 -0.37 -11.06
C GLU A 55 17.99 -0.18 -10.78
N TYR A 56 17.49 -1.02 -9.91
CA TYR A 56 16.20 -0.89 -9.23
C TYR A 56 16.26 0.38 -8.37
N ASN A 57 16.02 1.51 -9.02
CA ASN A 57 16.00 2.80 -8.35
C ASN A 57 14.56 3.06 -7.89
N ASP A 58 14.35 3.05 -6.59
CA ASP A 58 13.03 3.20 -5.98
C ASP A 58 12.45 4.61 -6.12
N LEU A 59 13.28 5.58 -6.48
CA LEU A 59 12.83 6.86 -7.00
C LEU A 59 11.91 6.63 -8.22
N ASN A 60 12.25 5.68 -9.08
CA ASN A 60 11.42 5.31 -10.22
C ASN A 60 10.06 4.72 -9.79
N TYR A 61 9.99 3.96 -8.69
CA TYR A 61 8.70 3.48 -8.17
C TYR A 61 7.85 4.61 -7.61
N GLY A 62 8.47 5.55 -6.90
CA GLY A 62 7.79 6.74 -6.42
C GLY A 62 7.19 7.56 -7.57
N ILE A 63 7.99 7.85 -8.59
CA ILE A 63 7.55 8.58 -9.79
C ILE A 63 6.42 7.82 -10.50
N LEU A 64 6.57 6.53 -10.70
CA LEU A 64 5.55 5.70 -11.36
C LEU A 64 4.25 5.60 -10.55
N HIS A 65 4.36 5.58 -9.22
CA HIS A 65 3.19 5.66 -8.35
C HIS A 65 2.47 6.99 -8.53
N LEU A 66 3.19 8.12 -8.51
CA LEU A 66 2.61 9.46 -8.68
C LEU A 66 1.95 9.64 -10.05
N VAL A 67 2.61 9.24 -11.13
CA VAL A 67 2.05 9.28 -12.48
C VAL A 67 0.82 8.37 -12.60
N GLY A 68 0.87 7.19 -11.98
CA GLY A 68 -0.27 6.28 -11.91
C GLY A 68 -1.44 6.86 -11.13
N LEU A 69 -1.17 7.50 -10.01
CA LEU A 69 -2.17 8.16 -9.16
C LEU A 69 -2.83 9.34 -9.90
N GLU A 70 -2.05 10.21 -10.52
CA GLU A 70 -2.55 11.32 -11.31
C GLU A 70 -3.48 10.85 -12.44
N SER A 71 -3.04 9.84 -13.20
CA SER A 71 -3.83 9.25 -14.28
C SER A 71 -5.12 8.60 -13.75
N PHE A 72 -5.05 7.92 -12.61
CA PHE A 72 -6.19 7.28 -11.97
C PHE A 72 -7.22 8.31 -11.51
N LEU A 73 -6.81 9.33 -10.76
CA LEU A 73 -7.69 10.40 -10.28
C LEU A 73 -8.32 11.18 -11.44
N SER A 74 -7.55 11.45 -12.50
CA SER A 74 -8.07 12.09 -13.71
C SER A 74 -9.16 11.27 -14.37
N GLY A 75 -8.94 9.95 -14.48
CA GLY A 75 -9.94 9.02 -15.01
C GLY A 75 -11.23 8.98 -14.19
N LEU A 76 -11.12 9.02 -12.86
CA LEU A 76 -12.27 9.07 -11.96
C LEU A 76 -13.10 10.35 -12.17
N CYS A 77 -12.44 11.50 -12.26
CA CYS A 77 -13.10 12.79 -12.51
C CYS A 77 -13.84 12.79 -13.86
N ILE A 78 -13.20 12.30 -14.93
CA ILE A 78 -13.80 12.23 -16.26
C ILE A 78 -15.05 11.33 -16.26
N ASN A 79 -15.01 10.23 -15.53
CA ASN A 79 -16.11 9.27 -15.46
C ASN A 79 -17.17 9.60 -14.39
N GLY A 80 -17.02 10.70 -13.65
CA GLY A 80 -17.94 11.12 -12.59
C GLY A 80 -17.99 10.16 -11.40
N GLN A 81 -16.89 9.45 -11.12
CA GLN A 81 -16.79 8.53 -9.99
C GLN A 81 -16.56 9.31 -8.70
N GLY A 82 -17.40 9.08 -7.69
CA GLY A 82 -17.34 9.77 -6.40
C GLY A 82 -16.52 9.04 -5.33
N SER A 83 -16.09 7.81 -5.59
CA SER A 83 -15.40 6.98 -4.58
C SER A 83 -14.36 6.07 -5.22
N ALA A 84 -13.25 5.81 -4.51
CA ALA A 84 -12.18 4.95 -5.00
C ALA A 84 -11.38 4.30 -3.87
N ILE A 85 -10.65 3.24 -4.20
CA ILE A 85 -9.70 2.57 -3.31
C ILE A 85 -8.30 2.62 -3.92
N ILE A 86 -7.30 2.92 -3.08
CA ILE A 86 -5.88 2.88 -3.44
C ILE A 86 -5.20 1.79 -2.59
N GLU A 87 -4.63 0.79 -3.25
CA GLU A 87 -3.78 -0.19 -2.58
C GLU A 87 -2.34 0.33 -2.53
N ARG A 88 -1.91 0.76 -1.37
CA ARG A 88 -0.61 1.36 -1.05
C ARG A 88 -0.51 2.83 -1.46
N GLY A 89 -0.06 3.66 -0.52
CA GLY A 89 0.44 5.01 -0.80
C GLY A 89 1.92 4.99 -1.22
N ILE A 90 2.43 6.13 -1.61
CA ILE A 90 3.82 6.27 -2.06
C ILE A 90 4.85 5.88 -0.99
N SER A 91 4.54 6.11 0.28
CA SER A 91 5.39 5.72 1.41
C SER A 91 5.66 4.22 1.46
N ASP A 92 4.71 3.37 1.02
CA ASP A 92 4.93 1.92 0.88
C ASP A 92 6.03 1.59 -0.13
N SER A 93 6.04 2.28 -1.26
CA SER A 93 7.07 2.09 -2.29
C SER A 93 8.44 2.50 -1.76
N ILE A 94 8.49 3.63 -1.06
CA ILE A 94 9.69 4.17 -0.44
C ILE A 94 10.18 3.27 0.70
N PHE A 95 9.27 2.77 1.57
CA PHE A 95 9.64 1.88 2.66
C PHE A 95 10.28 0.58 2.16
N TYR A 96 9.74 -0.03 1.13
CA TYR A 96 10.35 -1.24 0.57
C TYR A 96 11.74 -0.98 0.00
N HIS A 97 12.00 0.23 -0.49
CA HIS A 97 13.34 0.68 -0.79
C HIS A 97 14.18 0.80 0.48
N THR A 98 13.72 1.56 1.44
CA THR A 98 14.42 1.79 2.70
C THR A 98 14.68 0.48 3.45
N LEU A 99 13.79 -0.52 3.37
CA LEU A 99 14.08 -1.86 3.88
C LEU A 99 15.23 -2.56 3.14
N ARG A 100 15.38 -2.35 1.85
CA ARG A 100 16.55 -2.81 1.12
C ARG A 100 17.79 -2.01 1.46
N VAL A 101 17.62 -0.73 1.76
CA VAL A 101 18.65 0.23 2.14
C VAL A 101 19.01 0.16 3.62
N LEU A 102 18.07 -0.15 4.51
CA LEU A 102 18.35 -0.42 5.94
C LEU A 102 19.10 -1.74 6.17
N PHE A 103 19.27 -2.56 5.14
CA PHE A 103 20.16 -3.73 5.11
C PHE A 103 21.25 -3.49 4.05
N PRO A 104 22.47 -3.36 4.34
CA PRO A 104 23.34 -2.32 4.86
C PRO A 104 23.83 -1.32 3.80
N GLY A 105 23.89 -0.07 4.10
CA GLY A 105 24.92 0.85 3.60
C GLY A 105 24.55 1.96 2.64
N SER A 106 23.30 2.29 2.37
CA SER A 106 22.97 3.53 1.65
C SER A 106 22.06 4.43 2.51
N ALA A 107 22.52 5.66 2.74
CA ALA A 107 21.68 6.72 3.27
C ALA A 107 20.62 7.05 2.19
N GLY A 108 19.34 6.79 2.48
CA GLY A 108 18.25 7.29 1.64
C GLY A 108 18.30 8.82 1.65
N ASP A 109 17.99 9.43 0.51
CA ASP A 109 17.79 10.87 0.44
C ASP A 109 16.41 11.19 1.02
N PHE A 110 16.37 11.58 2.29
CA PHE A 110 15.14 11.89 3.01
C PHE A 110 14.37 13.06 2.38
N GLU A 111 15.06 14.03 1.78
CA GLU A 111 14.41 15.17 1.11
C GLU A 111 13.59 14.71 -0.11
N VAL A 112 14.09 13.72 -0.84
CA VAL A 112 13.35 13.12 -1.97
C VAL A 112 12.12 12.37 -1.49
N ILE A 113 12.23 11.66 -0.36
CA ILE A 113 11.10 10.95 0.25
C ILE A 113 9.99 11.91 0.66
N GLU A 114 10.34 12.97 1.38
CA GLU A 114 9.39 13.99 1.82
C GLU A 114 8.73 14.70 0.64
N SER A 115 9.51 15.06 -0.38
CA SER A 115 8.98 15.67 -1.61
C SER A 115 7.98 14.77 -2.31
N ALA A 116 8.25 13.49 -2.42
CA ALA A 116 7.36 12.53 -3.07
C ALA A 116 6.06 12.33 -2.28
N ILE A 117 6.13 12.29 -0.95
CA ILE A 117 4.94 12.21 -0.07
C ILE A 117 4.12 13.50 -0.18
N GLN A 118 4.78 14.66 -0.22
CA GLN A 118 4.09 15.93 -0.39
C GLN A 118 3.37 16.01 -1.74
N GLU A 119 3.95 15.46 -2.80
CA GLU A 119 3.31 15.41 -4.11
C GLU A 119 2.08 14.50 -4.12
N GLU A 120 2.13 13.33 -3.46
CA GLU A 120 0.93 12.49 -3.27
C GLU A 120 -0.19 13.27 -2.56
N LEU A 121 0.15 14.02 -1.51
CA LEU A 121 -0.81 14.86 -0.79
C LEU A 121 -1.40 15.96 -1.67
N ASN A 122 -0.59 16.54 -2.55
CA ASN A 122 -1.06 17.55 -3.51
C ASN A 122 -2.05 16.97 -4.53
N LEU A 123 -1.77 15.77 -5.05
CA LEU A 123 -2.68 15.07 -5.98
C LEU A 123 -4.01 14.72 -5.32
N LEU A 124 -3.99 14.36 -4.03
CA LEU A 124 -5.18 14.02 -3.24
C LEU A 124 -5.91 15.25 -2.65
N ARG A 125 -5.43 16.46 -2.95
CA ARG A 125 -6.05 17.68 -2.45
C ARG A 125 -7.49 17.81 -2.97
N GLY A 126 -8.43 18.09 -2.05
CA GLY A 126 -9.86 18.15 -2.34
C GLY A 126 -10.57 16.81 -2.17
N CYS A 127 -9.86 15.68 -2.13
CA CYS A 127 -10.46 14.40 -1.78
C CYS A 127 -10.69 14.29 -0.27
N LYS A 128 -11.76 13.62 0.12
CA LYS A 128 -11.96 13.11 1.48
C LYS A 128 -11.20 11.80 1.59
N VAL A 129 -9.97 11.87 2.11
CA VAL A 129 -9.06 10.71 2.20
C VAL A 129 -9.19 10.05 3.56
N ARG A 130 -9.25 8.72 3.56
CA ARG A 130 -9.14 7.87 4.75
C ARG A 130 -7.97 6.91 4.58
N LYS A 131 -6.99 6.99 5.48
CA LYS A 131 -5.77 6.17 5.48
C LYS A 131 -5.89 5.08 6.54
N ILE A 132 -5.85 3.82 6.10
CA ILE A 132 -6.03 2.63 6.94
C ILE A 132 -4.76 1.81 6.93
N LEU A 133 -4.17 1.59 8.11
CA LEU A 133 -2.99 0.77 8.29
C LEU A 133 -3.38 -0.60 8.83
N LEU A 134 -3.10 -1.65 8.05
CA LEU A 134 -3.33 -3.04 8.45
C LEU A 134 -2.07 -3.64 9.06
N VAL A 135 -2.20 -4.16 10.27
CA VAL A 135 -1.12 -4.79 11.05
C VAL A 135 -1.48 -6.26 11.29
N GLN A 136 -0.69 -7.18 10.76
CA GLN A 136 -0.94 -8.62 10.89
C GLN A 136 -0.35 -9.15 12.20
N GLU A 137 -1.20 -9.61 13.11
CA GLU A 137 -0.82 -10.21 14.41
C GLU A 137 -1.16 -11.70 14.49
N ASP A 138 -1.91 -12.26 13.52
CA ASP A 138 -2.19 -13.69 13.43
C ASP A 138 -0.93 -14.48 13.06
N THR A 139 -0.28 -15.07 14.06
CA THR A 139 1.00 -15.79 13.89
C THR A 139 0.85 -17.08 13.09
N ASP A 140 -0.32 -17.72 13.14
CA ASP A 140 -0.58 -18.94 12.37
C ASP A 140 -0.78 -18.59 10.90
N PHE A 141 -1.52 -17.52 10.59
CA PHE A 141 -1.63 -17.00 9.23
C PHE A 141 -0.26 -16.58 8.66
N ILE A 142 0.57 -15.89 9.46
CA ILE A 142 1.94 -15.53 9.03
C ILE A 142 2.72 -16.80 8.68
N ARG A 143 2.74 -17.81 9.56
CA ARG A 143 3.48 -19.05 9.37
C ARG A 143 2.97 -19.85 8.17
N ASP A 144 1.67 -20.03 8.07
CA ASP A 144 1.07 -20.99 7.14
C ASP A 144 0.75 -20.39 5.77
N VAL A 145 0.58 -19.09 5.67
CA VAL A 145 0.24 -18.41 4.43
C VAL A 145 1.36 -17.47 3.97
N VAL A 146 1.82 -16.55 4.85
CA VAL A 146 2.75 -15.50 4.41
C VAL A 146 4.14 -16.07 4.13
N LEU A 147 4.68 -16.91 5.01
CA LEU A 147 6.03 -17.48 4.87
C LEU A 147 6.11 -18.55 3.78
N LYS A 148 5.01 -19.22 3.47
CA LYS A 148 4.94 -20.27 2.42
C LYS A 148 4.68 -19.70 1.02
N ASP A 149 4.32 -18.41 0.90
CA ASP A 149 4.07 -17.77 -0.41
C ASP A 149 5.38 -17.66 -1.21
N GLN A 150 5.42 -18.34 -2.35
CA GLN A 150 6.57 -18.38 -3.25
C GLN A 150 7.05 -16.98 -3.72
N TYR A 151 6.14 -15.99 -3.79
CA TYR A 151 6.49 -14.60 -4.16
C TYR A 151 7.15 -13.83 -3.03
N ARG A 152 7.09 -14.36 -1.80
CA ARG A 152 7.70 -13.81 -0.59
C ARG A 152 8.87 -14.66 -0.09
N ALA A 153 9.19 -15.74 -0.81
CA ALA A 153 10.29 -16.63 -0.45
C ALA A 153 11.59 -15.82 -0.29
N GLY A 154 12.23 -15.97 0.86
CA GLY A 154 13.44 -15.25 1.24
C GLY A 154 13.24 -13.81 1.75
N CYS A 155 12.02 -13.24 1.72
CA CYS A 155 11.76 -11.92 2.31
C CYS A 155 11.77 -11.95 3.85
N PHE A 156 11.34 -13.06 4.44
CA PHE A 156 11.24 -13.27 5.88
C PHE A 156 11.82 -14.63 6.25
N LYS A 157 12.58 -14.66 7.35
CA LYS A 157 13.19 -15.90 7.86
C LYS A 157 12.19 -16.75 8.62
N ASP A 158 11.42 -16.11 9.48
CA ASP A 158 10.42 -16.72 10.34
C ASP A 158 9.37 -15.69 10.79
N VAL A 159 8.44 -16.10 11.66
CA VAL A 159 7.39 -15.22 12.21
C VAL A 159 7.97 -14.04 12.97
N ASN A 160 9.04 -14.23 13.75
CA ASN A 160 9.63 -13.16 14.56
C ASN A 160 10.28 -12.09 13.65
N ASP A 161 11.02 -12.52 12.61
CA ASP A 161 11.60 -11.63 11.61
C ASP A 161 10.50 -10.84 10.87
N TYR A 162 9.38 -11.49 10.53
CA TYR A 162 8.21 -10.81 9.97
C TYR A 162 7.69 -9.72 10.90
N LEU A 163 7.43 -10.06 12.17
CA LEU A 163 6.88 -9.13 13.16
C LEU A 163 7.84 -7.97 13.46
N GLU A 164 9.16 -8.23 13.48
CA GLU A 164 10.16 -7.16 13.66
C GLU A 164 10.15 -6.18 12.47
N LYS A 165 10.16 -6.70 11.26
CA LYS A 165 10.07 -5.88 10.04
C LYS A 165 8.75 -5.12 9.96
N GLN A 166 7.65 -5.74 10.39
CA GLN A 166 6.36 -5.07 10.45
C GLN A 166 6.35 -3.91 11.46
N ARG A 167 6.97 -4.06 12.64
CA ARG A 167 7.10 -2.95 13.59
C ARG A 167 7.87 -1.76 13.00
N LYS A 168 8.95 -2.02 12.25
CA LYS A 168 9.69 -0.97 11.53
C LYS A 168 8.82 -0.29 10.47
N TYR A 169 8.05 -1.09 9.72
CA TYR A 169 7.11 -0.59 8.72
C TYR A 169 6.01 0.29 9.34
N VAL A 170 5.41 -0.14 10.44
CA VAL A 170 4.37 0.63 11.15
C VAL A 170 4.91 1.99 11.59
N ARG A 171 6.06 2.03 12.27
CA ARG A 171 6.70 3.27 12.71
C ARG A 171 6.97 4.23 11.55
N PHE A 172 7.56 3.72 10.46
CA PHE A 172 7.82 4.52 9.28
C PHE A 172 6.53 5.06 8.67
N THR A 173 5.49 4.23 8.56
CA THR A 173 4.23 4.64 7.96
C THR A 173 3.53 5.71 8.80
N GLU A 174 3.52 5.58 10.12
CA GLU A 174 2.95 6.56 11.05
C GLU A 174 3.76 7.88 11.08
N GLU A 175 5.08 7.81 10.92
CA GLU A 175 5.96 8.99 10.87
C GLU A 175 5.68 9.86 9.64
N TYR A 176 5.50 9.24 8.48
CA TYR A 176 5.33 9.97 7.20
C TYR A 176 3.88 10.13 6.75
N ASN A 177 2.92 9.50 7.43
CA ASN A 177 1.50 9.60 7.08
C ASN A 177 0.65 9.88 8.30
N LYS A 178 -0.32 10.75 8.14
CA LYS A 178 -1.41 10.84 9.10
C LYS A 178 -2.35 9.66 8.87
N ILE A 179 -2.22 8.61 9.68
CA ILE A 179 -3.06 7.41 9.63
C ILE A 179 -4.36 7.69 10.42
N ASP A 180 -5.50 7.43 9.80
CA ASP A 180 -6.82 7.65 10.42
C ASP A 180 -7.25 6.45 11.27
N SER A 181 -6.85 5.24 10.87
CA SER A 181 -7.10 4.04 11.67
C SER A 181 -6.02 2.97 11.51
N VAL A 182 -5.67 2.33 12.62
CA VAL A 182 -4.78 1.16 12.66
C VAL A 182 -5.63 -0.06 12.99
N VAL A 183 -5.65 -1.03 12.10
CA VAL A 183 -6.42 -2.27 12.26
C VAL A 183 -5.46 -3.42 12.53
N LYS A 184 -5.54 -3.98 13.73
CA LYS A 184 -4.80 -5.17 14.14
C LYS A 184 -5.58 -6.42 13.75
N ILE A 185 -4.94 -7.32 13.03
CA ILE A 185 -5.53 -8.55 12.53
C ILE A 185 -5.01 -9.70 13.39
N GLU A 186 -5.70 -10.01 14.48
CA GLU A 186 -5.37 -11.09 15.41
C GLU A 186 -5.84 -12.46 14.89
N ASN A 187 -6.91 -12.46 14.09
CA ASN A 187 -7.44 -13.64 13.39
C ASN A 187 -7.83 -13.25 11.97
N ALA A 188 -7.16 -13.83 11.00
CA ALA A 188 -7.33 -13.46 9.59
C ALA A 188 -8.72 -13.81 9.05
N LYS A 189 -9.33 -14.91 9.51
CA LYS A 189 -10.66 -15.35 9.07
C LYS A 189 -11.73 -14.42 9.62
N ASP A 190 -11.72 -14.18 10.92
CA ASP A 190 -12.72 -13.33 11.59
C ASP A 190 -12.64 -11.88 11.05
N TYR A 191 -11.43 -11.42 10.77
CA TYR A 191 -11.21 -10.11 10.15
C TYR A 191 -11.90 -9.99 8.80
N ILE A 192 -11.76 -10.97 7.90
CA ILE A 192 -12.42 -10.94 6.58
C ILE A 192 -13.95 -11.00 6.72
N GLU A 193 -14.48 -11.81 7.62
CA GLU A 193 -15.92 -11.86 7.91
C GLU A 193 -16.43 -10.50 8.40
N LYS A 194 -15.67 -9.82 9.26
CA LYS A 194 -15.98 -8.45 9.74
C LYS A 194 -15.96 -7.45 8.59
N VAL A 195 -14.93 -7.46 7.72
CA VAL A 195 -14.84 -6.56 6.55
C VAL A 195 -16.00 -6.75 5.59
N LEU A 196 -16.42 -7.99 5.36
CA LEU A 196 -17.61 -8.28 4.54
C LEU A 196 -18.89 -7.68 5.13
N GLY A 197 -18.97 -7.46 6.46
CA GLY A 197 -20.08 -6.78 7.14
C GLY A 197 -20.11 -5.26 6.99
N GLN A 198 -18.97 -4.60 6.73
CA GLN A 198 -18.82 -3.14 6.77
C GLN A 198 -19.31 -2.43 5.52
N LYS A 199 -19.69 -1.16 5.67
CA LYS A 199 -19.94 -0.23 4.56
C LYS A 199 -18.63 0.47 4.15
N PHE A 200 -18.63 0.99 2.93
CA PHE A 200 -17.54 1.86 2.47
C PHE A 200 -17.44 3.10 3.37
N MET A 201 -16.22 3.50 3.70
CA MET A 201 -15.91 4.63 4.61
C MET A 201 -16.37 4.46 6.08
N GLU A 202 -16.88 3.30 6.50
CA GLU A 202 -17.09 3.01 7.93
C GLU A 202 -15.78 2.73 8.66
N HIS A 203 -15.71 3.15 9.94
CA HIS A 203 -14.56 2.82 10.79
C HIS A 203 -14.56 1.33 11.11
N VAL A 204 -13.36 0.74 11.07
CA VAL A 204 -13.09 -0.57 11.65
C VAL A 204 -12.64 -0.28 13.08
N ASP A 205 -13.55 -0.47 14.06
CA ASP A 205 -13.23 -0.44 15.48
C ASP A 205 -12.63 -1.78 15.92
#